data_a06038137919ef075b760fc1066c5e00
#
_entry.id   a06038137919ef075b760fc1066c5e00
#
_cell.length_a   1.000
_cell.length_b   1.000
_cell.length_c   1.000
_cell.angle_alpha   90.00
_cell.angle_beta   90.00
_cell.angle_gamma   90.00
#
_symmetry.space_group_name_H-M   'P 1'
#
loop_
_entity.id
_entity.type
_entity.pdbx_description
1 polymer ?
#
loop_
_entity_poly.entity_id
_entity_poly.type
_entity_poly.pdbx_seq_one_letter_code
_entity_poly.pdbx_strand_id
1 'polypeptide(L)'
;VKIAFQTAAKRNHHVTLVDKANVLATSKLWRRIANQVAKEFPEISFDSCYVDAAAMKIISAPEKFDVIVTENLFGDILSDEASQITGSLGTIPSISRGDHGPALYEPIHGSAPDIAGKGIANPLSMINSVAMMLDHSFNRKDLAKRITDSVNKTIEGGTTTPDLGGNSKTTVVTNAIIKRIEEN
;
A
#
# COMPACT_ATOMS: atom_id res chain seq x y z
N VAL A 1 -12.07 -10.58 -0.09
CA VAL A 1 -13.07 -9.80 0.66
C VAL A 1 -12.84 -9.95 2.16
N LYS A 2 -12.85 -11.16 2.77
CA LYS A 2 -12.68 -11.34 4.24
C LYS A 2 -11.43 -10.67 4.79
N ILE A 3 -10.29 -10.77 4.09
CA ILE A 3 -9.02 -10.11 4.49
C ILE A 3 -9.20 -8.58 4.61
N ALA A 4 -9.99 -7.95 3.73
CA ALA A 4 -10.24 -6.51 3.82
C ALA A 4 -10.98 -6.15 5.11
N PHE A 5 -12.00 -6.90 5.50
CA PHE A 5 -12.70 -6.70 6.77
C PHE A 5 -11.79 -6.94 7.98
N GLN A 6 -11.00 -8.01 7.97
CA GLN A 6 -10.00 -8.28 9.03
C GLN A 6 -8.94 -7.19 9.14
N THR A 7 -8.60 -6.55 8.02
CA THR A 7 -7.69 -5.41 8.00
C THR A 7 -8.36 -4.17 8.58
N ALA A 8 -9.59 -3.87 8.15
CA ALA A 8 -10.37 -2.73 8.63
C ALA A 8 -10.66 -2.80 10.14
N ALA A 9 -10.84 -4.02 10.68
CA ALA A 9 -11.02 -4.24 12.14
C ALA A 9 -9.82 -3.74 12.98
N LYS A 10 -8.65 -3.61 12.38
CA LYS A 10 -7.42 -3.08 13.02
C LYS A 10 -7.16 -1.61 12.67
N ARG A 11 -8.08 -0.97 11.95
CA ARG A 11 -7.98 0.39 11.44
C ARG A 11 -9.24 1.20 11.79
N ASN A 12 -9.78 1.96 10.85
CA ASN A 12 -10.93 2.85 11.10
C ASN A 12 -12.30 2.19 10.87
N HIS A 13 -12.35 0.84 10.79
CA HIS A 13 -13.58 0.06 10.68
C HIS A 13 -14.44 0.39 9.46
N HIS A 14 -13.82 0.68 8.31
CA HIS A 14 -14.54 0.94 7.08
C HIS A 14 -13.92 0.20 5.88
N VAL A 15 -14.77 -0.47 5.09
CA VAL A 15 -14.38 -1.14 3.83
C VAL A 15 -15.21 -0.58 2.69
N THR A 16 -14.54 -0.09 1.64
CA THR A 16 -15.17 0.30 0.37
C THR A 16 -14.84 -0.75 -0.70
N LEU A 17 -15.88 -1.43 -1.21
CA LEU A 17 -15.75 -2.27 -2.41
C LEU A 17 -15.72 -1.40 -3.65
N VAL A 18 -14.65 -1.49 -4.44
CA VAL A 18 -14.57 -0.79 -5.72
C VAL A 18 -14.72 -1.78 -6.87
N ASP A 19 -15.68 -1.52 -7.74
CA ASP A 19 -16.04 -2.41 -8.84
C ASP A 19 -16.63 -1.65 -10.05
N LYS A 20 -17.09 -2.37 -11.08
CA LYS A 20 -17.84 -1.84 -12.23
C LYS A 20 -19.16 -2.59 -12.43
N ALA A 21 -19.94 -2.77 -11.38
CA ALA A 21 -21.16 -3.57 -11.38
C ALA A 21 -22.28 -3.02 -12.28
N ASN A 22 -22.22 -1.75 -12.67
CA ASN A 22 -23.14 -1.19 -13.68
C ASN A 22 -22.88 -1.72 -15.10
N VAL A 23 -21.69 -2.27 -15.38
CA VAL A 23 -21.29 -2.79 -16.69
C VAL A 23 -20.98 -4.29 -16.64
N LEU A 24 -20.16 -4.73 -15.69
CA LEU A 24 -19.61 -6.09 -15.66
C LEU A 24 -20.48 -7.05 -14.84
N ALA A 25 -20.83 -8.17 -15.43
CA ALA A 25 -21.57 -9.24 -14.75
C ALA A 25 -20.76 -9.88 -13.60
N THR A 26 -19.44 -10.01 -13.78
CA THR A 26 -18.51 -10.48 -12.74
C THR A 26 -18.50 -9.55 -11.51
N SER A 27 -18.47 -8.24 -11.73
CA SER A 27 -18.56 -7.25 -10.65
C SER A 27 -19.91 -7.28 -9.93
N LYS A 28 -21.03 -7.55 -10.66
CA LYS A 28 -22.34 -7.75 -10.02
C LYS A 28 -22.34 -8.95 -9.09
N LEU A 29 -21.76 -10.06 -9.53
CA LEU A 29 -21.63 -11.27 -8.71
C LEU A 29 -20.77 -10.98 -7.48
N TRP A 30 -19.60 -10.36 -7.68
CA TRP A 30 -18.68 -10.05 -6.60
C TRP A 30 -19.30 -9.12 -5.56
N ARG A 31 -19.99 -8.06 -5.98
CA ARG A 31 -20.72 -7.15 -5.07
C ARG A 31 -21.75 -7.90 -4.24
N ARG A 32 -22.50 -8.83 -4.84
CA ARG A 32 -23.45 -9.67 -4.11
C ARG A 32 -22.78 -10.52 -3.05
N ILE A 33 -21.65 -11.17 -3.38
CA ILE A 33 -20.87 -11.98 -2.43
C ILE A 33 -20.27 -11.11 -1.34
N ALA A 34 -19.71 -9.94 -1.68
CA ALA A 34 -19.14 -9.02 -0.71
C ALA A 34 -20.18 -8.54 0.31
N ASN A 35 -21.41 -8.25 -0.12
CA ASN A 35 -22.53 -7.92 0.76
C ASN A 35 -22.94 -9.08 1.70
N GLN A 36 -22.75 -10.33 1.26
CA GLN A 36 -22.97 -11.49 2.15
C GLN A 36 -21.87 -11.59 3.19
N VAL A 37 -20.61 -11.43 2.80
CA VAL A 37 -19.46 -11.46 3.71
C VAL A 37 -19.52 -10.31 4.72
N ALA A 38 -19.97 -9.11 4.32
CA ALA A 38 -20.11 -7.97 5.20
C ALA A 38 -20.99 -8.25 6.43
N LYS A 39 -21.99 -9.13 6.29
CA LYS A 39 -22.86 -9.54 7.42
C LYS A 39 -22.14 -10.35 8.51
N GLU A 40 -20.96 -10.92 8.18
CA GLU A 40 -20.11 -11.61 9.16
C GLU A 40 -19.31 -10.62 10.03
N PHE A 41 -19.28 -9.32 9.67
CA PHE A 41 -18.50 -8.26 10.32
C PHE A 41 -19.38 -7.04 10.64
N PRO A 42 -20.38 -7.18 11.51
CA PRO A 42 -21.38 -6.13 11.76
C PRO A 42 -20.79 -4.84 12.35
N GLU A 43 -19.60 -4.91 12.94
CA GLU A 43 -18.87 -3.78 13.50
C GLU A 43 -18.12 -2.94 12.45
N ILE A 44 -18.02 -3.43 11.21
CA ILE A 44 -17.32 -2.76 10.12
C ILE A 44 -18.32 -2.13 9.17
N SER A 45 -18.23 -0.82 8.95
CA SER A 45 -19.03 -0.15 7.93
C SER A 45 -18.60 -0.59 6.54
N PHE A 46 -19.56 -0.83 5.66
CA PHE A 46 -19.31 -1.32 4.31
C PHE A 46 -20.13 -0.56 3.29
N ASP A 47 -19.46 -0.05 2.28
CA ASP A 47 -20.09 0.53 1.10
C ASP A 47 -19.50 0.01 -0.21
N SER A 48 -20.04 0.48 -1.33
CA SER A 48 -19.51 0.18 -2.65
C SER A 48 -19.46 1.41 -3.54
N CYS A 49 -18.42 1.52 -4.34
CA CYS A 49 -18.18 2.61 -5.27
C CYS A 49 -17.85 2.05 -6.66
N TYR A 50 -18.30 2.72 -7.72
CA TYR A 50 -17.79 2.40 -9.05
C TYR A 50 -16.38 2.90 -9.22
N VAL A 51 -15.55 2.16 -9.97
CA VAL A 51 -14.12 2.45 -10.11
C VAL A 51 -13.82 3.84 -10.63
N ASP A 52 -14.61 4.35 -11.57
CA ASP A 52 -14.50 5.72 -12.09
C ASP A 52 -14.79 6.79 -11.01
N ALA A 53 -15.78 6.55 -10.17
CA ALA A 53 -16.06 7.42 -9.03
C ALA A 53 -15.01 7.29 -7.92
N ALA A 54 -14.46 6.09 -7.72
CA ALA A 54 -13.37 5.85 -6.76
C ALA A 54 -12.10 6.61 -7.17
N ALA A 55 -11.71 6.55 -8.45
CA ALA A 55 -10.57 7.28 -8.99
C ALA A 55 -10.66 8.79 -8.70
N MET A 56 -11.83 9.40 -8.97
CA MET A 56 -12.03 10.82 -8.62
C MET A 56 -11.93 11.08 -7.11
N LYS A 57 -12.53 10.21 -6.29
CA LYS A 57 -12.58 10.40 -4.83
C LYS A 57 -11.24 10.17 -4.15
N ILE A 58 -10.42 9.26 -4.64
CA ILE A 58 -9.06 9.04 -4.13
C ILE A 58 -8.26 10.35 -4.20
N ILE A 59 -8.43 11.13 -5.27
CA ILE A 59 -7.74 12.42 -5.41
C ILE A 59 -8.41 13.54 -4.61
N SER A 60 -9.76 13.62 -4.65
CA SER A 60 -10.48 14.79 -4.10
C SER A 60 -10.83 14.67 -2.63
N ALA A 61 -10.91 13.46 -2.08
CA ALA A 61 -11.32 13.18 -0.71
C ALA A 61 -10.77 11.83 -0.22
N PRO A 62 -9.42 11.65 -0.21
CA PRO A 62 -8.77 10.38 0.16
C PRO A 62 -9.11 9.94 1.59
N GLU A 63 -9.38 10.89 2.47
CA GLU A 63 -9.74 10.63 3.88
C GLU A 63 -11.06 9.85 4.05
N LYS A 64 -11.87 9.72 3.00
CA LYS A 64 -13.10 8.93 3.03
C LYS A 64 -12.85 7.43 2.91
N PHE A 65 -11.65 7.03 2.53
CA PHE A 65 -11.29 5.63 2.40
C PHE A 65 -10.44 5.17 3.60
N ASP A 66 -10.72 3.96 4.07
CA ASP A 66 -9.86 3.27 5.05
C ASP A 66 -9.24 2.03 4.40
N VAL A 67 -10.06 1.06 4.04
CA VAL A 67 -9.64 -0.14 3.29
C VAL A 67 -10.45 -0.23 2.00
N ILE A 68 -9.77 -0.19 0.88
CA ILE A 68 -10.37 -0.45 -0.43
C ILE A 68 -10.15 -1.92 -0.78
N VAL A 69 -11.23 -2.61 -1.17
CA VAL A 69 -11.15 -3.95 -1.76
C VAL A 69 -11.64 -3.88 -3.21
N THR A 70 -10.81 -4.35 -4.12
CA THR A 70 -11.10 -4.33 -5.55
C THR A 70 -10.48 -5.53 -6.25
N GLU A 71 -10.82 -5.77 -7.50
CA GLU A 71 -10.17 -6.78 -8.33
C GLU A 71 -8.81 -6.29 -8.83
N ASN A 72 -7.97 -7.20 -9.34
CA ASN A 72 -6.56 -6.93 -9.66
C ASN A 72 -6.39 -5.72 -10.59
N LEU A 73 -7.05 -5.70 -11.75
CA LEU A 73 -6.85 -4.66 -12.76
C LEU A 73 -7.18 -3.26 -12.23
N PHE A 74 -8.29 -3.12 -11.51
CA PHE A 74 -8.66 -1.83 -10.91
C PHE A 74 -7.76 -1.50 -9.73
N GLY A 75 -7.31 -2.51 -8.98
CA GLY A 75 -6.39 -2.35 -7.87
C GLY A 75 -5.06 -1.76 -8.31
N ASP A 76 -4.48 -2.30 -9.39
CA ASP A 76 -3.21 -1.82 -9.94
C ASP A 76 -3.32 -0.34 -10.38
N ILE A 77 -4.41 0.02 -11.09
CA ILE A 77 -4.64 1.40 -11.54
C ILE A 77 -4.82 2.35 -10.34
N LEU A 78 -5.69 1.97 -9.39
CA LEU A 78 -6.03 2.84 -8.26
C LEU A 78 -4.89 2.96 -7.25
N SER A 79 -4.06 1.92 -7.07
CA SER A 79 -2.90 2.02 -6.19
C SER A 79 -1.81 2.93 -6.76
N ASP A 80 -1.60 2.88 -8.08
CA ASP A 80 -0.67 3.79 -8.76
C ASP A 80 -1.16 5.24 -8.66
N GLU A 81 -2.45 5.48 -8.88
CA GLU A 81 -3.06 6.80 -8.71
C GLU A 81 -2.93 7.30 -7.25
N ALA A 82 -3.26 6.45 -6.27
CA ALA A 82 -3.17 6.79 -4.85
C ALA A 82 -1.73 7.07 -4.40
N SER A 83 -0.74 6.46 -5.05
CA SER A 83 0.67 6.70 -4.74
C SER A 83 1.09 8.16 -4.95
N GLN A 84 0.40 8.88 -5.83
CA GLN A 84 0.68 10.31 -6.08
C GLN A 84 0.31 11.18 -4.87
N ILE A 85 -0.63 10.74 -4.02
CA ILE A 85 -1.00 11.44 -2.79
C ILE A 85 0.13 11.32 -1.75
N THR A 86 0.83 10.17 -1.72
CA THR A 86 1.98 9.94 -0.83
C THR A 86 3.29 10.50 -1.40
N GLY A 87 3.27 10.96 -2.64
CA GLY A 87 4.36 11.63 -3.33
C GLY A 87 5.14 10.77 -4.32
N SER A 88 5.19 9.45 -4.18
CA SER A 88 5.92 8.58 -5.10
C SER A 88 5.53 7.10 -4.98
N LEU A 89 5.45 6.41 -6.13
CA LEU A 89 5.42 4.94 -6.21
C LEU A 89 6.59 4.28 -5.46
N GLY A 90 7.74 4.95 -5.42
CA GLY A 90 8.93 4.48 -4.73
C GLY A 90 8.82 4.36 -3.21
N THR A 91 7.66 4.68 -2.62
CA THR A 91 7.41 4.57 -1.18
C THR A 91 6.49 3.41 -0.79
N ILE A 92 5.75 2.83 -1.74
CA ILE A 92 4.65 1.91 -1.47
C ILE A 92 5.11 0.45 -1.46
N PRO A 93 4.98 -0.27 -0.33
CA PRO A 93 5.24 -1.69 -0.25
C PRO A 93 4.05 -2.51 -0.73
N SER A 94 4.30 -3.77 -1.11
CA SER A 94 3.28 -4.73 -1.51
C SER A 94 3.52 -6.09 -0.91
N ILE A 95 2.42 -6.83 -0.72
CA ILE A 95 2.41 -8.24 -0.33
C ILE A 95 1.45 -9.02 -1.21
N SER A 96 1.94 -10.11 -1.81
CA SER A 96 1.13 -11.13 -2.47
C SER A 96 1.15 -12.39 -1.62
N ARG A 97 -0.03 -12.83 -1.16
CA ARG A 97 -0.14 -14.03 -0.34
C ARG A 97 -1.43 -14.81 -0.62
N GLY A 98 -1.36 -16.12 -0.50
CA GLY A 98 -2.52 -17.00 -0.42
C GLY A 98 -3.01 -17.19 1.02
N ASP A 99 -4.00 -18.07 1.18
CA ASP A 99 -4.49 -18.47 2.50
C ASP A 99 -3.45 -19.30 3.27
N HIS A 100 -2.59 -20.00 2.55
CA HIS A 100 -1.52 -20.86 3.09
C HIS A 100 -0.24 -20.71 2.24
N GLY A 101 0.91 -20.98 2.85
CA GLY A 101 2.22 -20.96 2.19
C GLY A 101 2.98 -19.66 2.33
N PRO A 102 4.08 -19.51 1.58
CA PRO A 102 4.90 -18.32 1.61
C PRO A 102 4.19 -17.11 1.02
N ALA A 103 4.61 -15.91 1.43
CA ALA A 103 4.19 -14.64 0.84
C ALA A 103 5.34 -14.02 0.06
N LEU A 104 5.02 -13.27 -0.99
CA LEU A 104 5.95 -12.43 -1.73
C LEU A 104 5.83 -10.99 -1.24
N TYR A 105 6.94 -10.35 -0.95
CA TYR A 105 7.05 -8.96 -0.53
C TYR A 105 7.90 -8.20 -1.54
N GLU A 106 7.34 -7.21 -2.18
CA GLU A 106 7.98 -6.49 -3.27
C GLU A 106 7.50 -5.04 -3.34
N PRO A 107 8.25 -4.14 -3.99
CA PRO A 107 7.74 -2.83 -4.37
C PRO A 107 6.59 -2.96 -5.36
N ILE A 108 5.65 -2.02 -5.34
CA ILE A 108 4.57 -2.00 -6.36
C ILE A 108 5.07 -1.51 -7.73
N HIS A 109 6.18 -0.76 -7.77
CA HIS A 109 6.71 -0.19 -9.00
C HIS A 109 7.42 -1.21 -9.88
N GLY A 110 7.47 -0.94 -11.19
CA GLY A 110 8.21 -1.74 -12.18
C GLY A 110 9.72 -1.51 -12.14
N SER A 111 10.40 -1.96 -13.18
CA SER A 111 11.87 -1.98 -13.30
C SER A 111 12.52 -0.62 -13.63
N ALA A 112 11.76 0.39 -14.08
CA ALA A 112 12.21 1.75 -14.43
C ALA A 112 13.53 1.76 -15.24
N PRO A 113 13.57 1.18 -16.44
CA PRO A 113 14.80 1.02 -17.22
C PRO A 113 15.48 2.34 -17.60
N ASP A 114 14.71 3.41 -17.65
CA ASP A 114 15.17 4.78 -17.94
C ASP A 114 16.10 5.36 -16.87
N ILE A 115 16.01 4.90 -15.63
CA ILE A 115 16.87 5.31 -14.51
C ILE A 115 17.86 4.24 -14.07
N ALA A 116 17.91 3.10 -14.75
CA ALA A 116 18.83 2.02 -14.42
C ALA A 116 20.29 2.50 -14.45
N GLY A 117 21.07 2.14 -13.44
CA GLY A 117 22.49 2.53 -13.31
C GLY A 117 22.75 3.98 -12.89
N LYS A 118 21.72 4.84 -12.80
CA LYS A 118 21.91 6.25 -12.40
C LYS A 118 22.04 6.43 -10.88
N GLY A 119 21.71 5.43 -10.09
CA GLY A 119 21.77 5.46 -8.62
C GLY A 119 20.81 6.45 -7.97
N ILE A 120 19.66 6.71 -8.61
CA ILE A 120 18.65 7.67 -8.16
C ILE A 120 17.30 7.02 -7.82
N ALA A 121 17.16 5.71 -7.99
CA ALA A 121 15.95 4.98 -7.64
C ALA A 121 15.67 5.08 -6.13
N ASN A 122 14.41 5.30 -5.78
CA ASN A 122 13.98 5.38 -4.39
C ASN A 122 14.01 3.99 -3.74
N PRO A 123 14.73 3.77 -2.62
CA PRO A 123 14.81 2.46 -1.98
C PRO A 123 13.68 2.20 -0.98
N LEU A 124 12.81 3.18 -0.71
CA LEU A 124 11.86 3.14 0.42
C LEU A 124 10.81 2.05 0.24
N SER A 125 10.31 1.83 -0.97
CA SER A 125 9.30 0.79 -1.23
C SER A 125 9.83 -0.61 -0.85
N MET A 126 11.06 -0.95 -1.24
CA MET A 126 11.69 -2.23 -0.85
C MET A 126 11.96 -2.31 0.65
N ILE A 127 12.44 -1.25 1.27
CA ILE A 127 12.69 -1.22 2.72
C ILE A 127 11.38 -1.38 3.50
N ASN A 128 10.31 -0.70 3.08
CA ASN A 128 8.98 -0.85 3.66
C ASN A 128 8.39 -2.25 3.43
N SER A 129 8.69 -2.89 2.29
CA SER A 129 8.31 -4.28 2.03
C SER A 129 8.99 -5.25 3.01
N VAL A 130 10.23 -5.00 3.39
CA VAL A 130 10.92 -5.77 4.45
C VAL A 130 10.25 -5.53 5.82
N ALA A 131 9.88 -4.30 6.15
CA ALA A 131 9.13 -4.03 7.38
C ALA A 131 7.78 -4.78 7.39
N MET A 132 7.06 -4.77 6.27
CA MET A 132 5.82 -5.53 6.10
C MET A 132 6.03 -7.05 6.26
N MET A 133 7.12 -7.59 5.73
CA MET A 133 7.50 -9.00 5.90
C MET A 133 7.73 -9.35 7.37
N LEU A 134 8.44 -8.51 8.10
CA LEU A 134 8.69 -8.71 9.53
C LEU A 134 7.41 -8.70 10.36
N ASP A 135 6.47 -7.82 10.05
CA ASP A 135 5.17 -7.78 10.73
C ASP A 135 4.31 -8.99 10.36
N HIS A 136 4.08 -9.23 9.07
CA HIS A 136 3.08 -10.20 8.62
C HIS A 136 3.53 -11.66 8.66
N SER A 137 4.79 -11.96 8.28
CA SER A 137 5.29 -13.35 8.23
C SER A 137 6.01 -13.76 9.50
N PHE A 138 6.71 -12.84 10.16
CA PHE A 138 7.54 -13.16 11.32
C PHE A 138 6.96 -12.67 12.66
N ASN A 139 5.81 -11.95 12.63
CA ASN A 139 5.18 -11.34 13.80
C ASN A 139 6.15 -10.48 14.64
N ARG A 140 7.13 -9.85 13.99
CA ARG A 140 8.14 -8.97 14.59
C ARG A 140 7.76 -7.51 14.39
N LYS A 141 6.64 -7.12 15.00
CA LYS A 141 6.12 -5.74 14.97
C LYS A 141 7.11 -4.72 15.52
N ASP A 142 7.90 -5.12 16.50
CA ASP A 142 9.00 -4.34 17.07
C ASP A 142 10.02 -3.93 16.00
N LEU A 143 10.49 -4.88 15.21
CA LEU A 143 11.46 -4.63 14.14
C LEU A 143 10.83 -3.87 12.97
N ALA A 144 9.60 -4.24 12.59
CA ALA A 144 8.85 -3.53 11.54
C ALA A 144 8.71 -2.05 11.89
N LYS A 145 8.27 -1.74 13.12
CA LYS A 145 8.14 -0.36 13.61
C LYS A 145 9.49 0.38 13.60
N ARG A 146 10.56 -0.26 14.04
CA ARG A 146 11.91 0.33 14.05
C ARG A 146 12.34 0.75 12.64
N ILE A 147 12.08 -0.09 11.62
CA ILE A 147 12.36 0.24 10.22
C ILE A 147 11.48 1.41 9.77
N THR A 148 10.17 1.33 9.97
CA THR A 148 9.23 2.37 9.54
C THR A 148 9.52 3.73 10.18
N ASP A 149 9.81 3.76 11.49
CA ASP A 149 10.20 4.98 12.20
C ASP A 149 11.51 5.57 11.63
N SER A 150 12.47 4.71 11.28
CA SER A 150 13.74 5.15 10.69
C SER A 150 13.57 5.70 9.27
N VAL A 151 12.66 5.12 8.49
CA VAL A 151 12.25 5.64 7.17
C VAL A 151 11.62 7.04 7.34
N ASN A 152 10.63 7.17 8.20
CA ASN A 152 9.93 8.44 8.42
C ASN A 152 10.89 9.55 8.86
N LYS A 153 11.74 9.30 9.85
CA LYS A 153 12.77 10.24 10.31
C LYS A 153 13.77 10.62 9.22
N THR A 154 14.02 9.74 8.25
CA THR A 154 14.94 10.03 7.14
C THR A 154 14.28 10.97 6.13
N ILE A 155 12.98 10.76 5.85
CA ILE A 155 12.17 11.66 5.01
C ILE A 155 12.04 13.04 5.67
N GLU A 156 11.64 13.08 6.94
CA GLU A 156 11.51 14.31 7.73
C GLU A 156 12.82 15.10 7.79
N GLY A 157 13.96 14.40 7.84
CA GLY A 157 15.29 14.99 7.78
C GLY A 157 15.74 15.47 6.40
N GLY A 158 14.89 15.36 5.37
CA GLY A 158 15.15 15.85 4.01
C GLY A 158 16.12 14.99 3.21
N THR A 159 16.48 13.78 3.68
CA THR A 159 17.34 12.86 2.93
C THR A 159 16.49 12.01 2.00
N THR A 160 16.12 12.56 0.83
CA THR A 160 15.18 11.95 -0.12
C THR A 160 15.74 11.92 -1.53
N THR A 161 15.27 10.99 -2.33
CA THR A 161 15.56 10.85 -3.77
C THR A 161 14.80 11.87 -4.61
N PRO A 162 15.16 12.07 -5.90
CA PRO A 162 14.53 13.08 -6.76
C PRO A 162 13.02 12.96 -6.94
N ASP A 163 12.48 11.76 -6.91
CA ASP A 163 11.02 11.50 -7.00
C ASP A 163 10.22 12.07 -5.82
N LEU A 164 10.87 12.26 -4.67
CA LEU A 164 10.32 12.95 -3.50
C LEU A 164 10.82 14.41 -3.36
N GLY A 165 11.30 14.99 -4.46
CA GLY A 165 11.78 16.37 -4.49
C GLY A 165 13.18 16.59 -3.90
N GLY A 166 13.89 15.52 -3.50
CA GLY A 166 15.25 15.59 -2.99
C GLY A 166 16.32 15.51 -4.07
N ASN A 167 17.57 15.33 -3.65
CA ASN A 167 18.72 15.19 -4.55
C ASN A 167 19.66 14.05 -4.13
N SER A 168 19.25 13.23 -3.16
CA SER A 168 20.06 12.15 -2.63
C SER A 168 20.08 10.96 -3.57
N LYS A 169 21.23 10.27 -3.63
CA LYS A 169 21.34 8.99 -4.32
C LYS A 169 20.69 7.87 -3.49
N THR A 170 20.29 6.78 -4.17
CA THR A 170 19.73 5.56 -3.55
C THR A 170 20.55 5.10 -2.34
N THR A 171 21.89 5.01 -2.52
CA THR A 171 22.81 4.55 -1.44
C THR A 171 22.88 5.52 -0.26
N VAL A 172 22.75 6.82 -0.49
CA VAL A 172 22.75 7.83 0.58
C VAL A 172 21.50 7.68 1.46
N VAL A 173 20.33 7.54 0.84
CA VAL A 173 19.06 7.32 1.56
C VAL A 173 19.12 6.00 2.34
N THR A 174 19.56 4.92 1.68
CA THR A 174 19.69 3.59 2.33
C THR A 174 20.61 3.64 3.55
N ASN A 175 21.80 4.24 3.42
CA ASN A 175 22.75 4.34 4.53
C ASN A 175 22.23 5.21 5.69
N ALA A 176 21.50 6.27 5.38
CA ALA A 176 20.87 7.10 6.41
C ALA A 176 19.83 6.31 7.22
N ILE A 177 19.04 5.45 6.57
CA ILE A 177 18.07 4.56 7.23
C ILE A 177 18.79 3.51 8.08
N ILE A 178 19.81 2.84 7.54
CA ILE A 178 20.61 1.83 8.27
C ILE A 178 21.19 2.45 9.56
N LYS A 179 21.83 3.61 9.45
CA LYS A 179 22.38 4.32 10.60
C LYS A 179 21.32 4.57 11.68
N ARG A 180 20.13 5.02 11.31
CA ARG A 180 19.03 5.25 12.27
C ARG A 180 18.50 3.97 12.89
N ILE A 181 18.52 2.86 12.13
CA ILE A 181 18.18 1.54 12.68
C ILE A 181 19.20 1.09 13.71
N GLU A 182 20.48 1.35 13.52
CA GLU A 182 21.55 0.96 14.46
C GLU A 182 21.55 1.81 15.74
N GLU A 183 21.13 3.07 15.64
CA GLU A 183 21.08 4.02 16.77
C GLU A 183 19.84 3.84 17.66
N ASN A 184 18.81 3.10 17.25
CA ASN A 184 17.59 2.83 18.02
C ASN A 184 17.58 1.40 18.59
#